data_36b2e1155786dabcbc36901a2e35eb7a
#
_entry.id   36b2e1155786dabcbc36901a2e35eb7a
#
_cell.length_a   1.000
_cell.length_b   1.000
_cell.length_c   1.000
_cell.angle_alpha   90.00
_cell.angle_beta   90.00
_cell.angle_gamma   90.00
#
_symmetry.space_group_name_H-M   'P 1'
#
loop_
_entity.id
_entity.type
_entity.pdbx_description
1 polymer ?
#
loop_
_entity_poly.entity_id
_entity_poly.type
_entity_poly.pdbx_seq_one_letter_code
_entity_poly.pdbx_strand_id
1 'polypeptide(L)'
;MRKKGGYKMSRYYYSIYGALIKQFIESKRIFGYKYAMVEQECARFDKYAYDNDEKVIGISKELAIQWCAKRPNESVKTRRNRVQIIRAFSAYLCCIGYPSHVPQIPHAKSMFIPYIFSKDEVEKIFVASNFLRPAENNPNSAVFAIPCLFRLLYGTGIRINEALHLLCKDVNLKDNHIVLRDNKNGRDRIVPISDSLAIVCEEYLKHSEQYRINYNSERFFIKPNGKPFGSEAAYKWFRKLIYEAGISYQGRGIGPRLHDFRHTFSVHTLASMAENGLDMYYSLPILSAYLGHQSVASTDKYVRLTAEMFPLILQKTNELFPYLFPEIYKR
;
A
#
# COMPACT_ATOMS: atom_id res chain seq x y z
N MET A 1 24.93 -15.34 -11.20
CA MET A 1 25.37 -13.94 -11.42
C MET A 1 24.15 -13.05 -11.64
N ARG A 2 23.77 -12.24 -10.65
CA ARG A 2 22.62 -11.34 -10.73
C ARG A 2 23.07 -10.02 -11.37
N LYS A 3 22.66 -9.74 -12.60
CA LYS A 3 22.81 -8.41 -13.21
C LYS A 3 21.84 -7.45 -12.52
N LYS A 4 22.29 -6.71 -11.51
CA LYS A 4 21.65 -5.49 -11.04
C LYS A 4 22.07 -4.37 -12.00
N GLY A 5 21.24 -4.09 -12.99
CA GLY A 5 21.47 -3.02 -13.94
C GLY A 5 20.28 -2.06 -13.99
N GLY A 6 20.14 -1.24 -12.96
CA GLY A 6 19.35 -0.01 -13.05
C GLY A 6 20.31 1.12 -12.71
N TYR A 7 20.80 1.86 -13.69
CA TYR A 7 21.54 3.10 -13.48
C TYR A 7 20.63 4.05 -12.68
N LYS A 8 20.84 4.10 -11.37
CA LYS A 8 20.36 5.22 -10.56
C LYS A 8 21.20 6.42 -10.98
N MET A 9 20.61 7.38 -11.69
CA MET A 9 21.20 8.70 -11.80
C MET A 9 21.56 9.15 -10.38
N SER A 10 22.84 9.38 -10.12
CA SER A 10 23.29 9.93 -8.83
C SER A 10 22.63 11.29 -8.70
N ARG A 11 21.84 11.48 -7.63
CA ARG A 11 21.25 12.78 -7.37
C ARG A 11 22.35 13.76 -7.07
N TYR A 12 22.33 14.91 -7.71
CA TYR A 12 23.22 16.01 -7.37
C TYR A 12 22.76 16.63 -6.07
N TYR A 13 23.70 16.86 -5.18
CA TYR A 13 23.54 17.62 -3.95
C TYR A 13 24.32 18.92 -4.11
N TYR A 14 23.80 19.99 -3.55
CA TYR A 14 24.27 21.36 -3.78
C TYR A 14 24.91 21.97 -2.54
N SER A 15 24.49 21.54 -1.34
CA SER A 15 24.94 22.11 -0.08
C SER A 15 26.08 21.35 0.56
N ILE A 16 26.59 21.89 1.65
CA ILE A 16 27.59 21.27 2.54
C ILE A 16 27.14 19.92 3.13
N TYR A 17 25.82 19.64 3.11
CA TYR A 17 25.24 18.36 3.62
C TYR A 17 25.32 17.22 2.63
N GLY A 18 25.62 17.46 1.36
CA GLY A 18 25.51 16.47 0.30
C GLY A 18 26.25 15.16 0.55
N ALA A 19 27.50 15.23 0.99
CA ALA A 19 28.31 14.05 1.34
C ALA A 19 27.74 13.30 2.55
N LEU A 20 27.30 14.04 3.57
CA LEU A 20 26.76 13.49 4.81
C LEU A 20 25.37 12.83 4.59
N ILE A 21 24.55 13.39 3.70
CA ILE A 21 23.29 12.78 3.29
C ILE A 21 23.54 11.44 2.58
N LYS A 22 24.55 11.37 1.69
CA LYS A 22 24.93 10.10 1.04
C LYS A 22 25.34 9.05 2.08
N GLN A 23 26.22 9.39 3.01
CA GLN A 23 26.64 8.50 4.09
C GLN A 23 25.45 8.04 4.95
N PHE A 24 24.56 8.96 5.35
CA PHE A 24 23.35 8.64 6.09
C PHE A 24 22.46 7.64 5.35
N ILE A 25 22.19 7.87 4.06
CA ILE A 25 21.36 6.97 3.25
C ILE A 25 22.03 5.59 3.09
N GLU A 26 23.32 5.56 2.82
CA GLU A 26 24.09 4.31 2.67
C GLU A 26 24.12 3.52 3.98
N SER A 27 24.35 4.16 5.13
CA SER A 27 24.29 3.49 6.43
C SER A 27 22.99 2.76 6.66
N LYS A 28 21.85 3.33 6.23
CA LYS A 28 20.54 2.69 6.35
C LYS A 28 20.31 1.59 5.31
N ARG A 29 20.88 1.73 4.12
CA ARG A 29 20.82 0.70 3.07
C ARG A 29 21.61 -0.57 3.43
N ILE A 30 22.70 -0.46 4.15
CA ILE A 30 23.45 -1.60 4.69
C ILE A 30 22.55 -2.47 5.58
N PHE A 31 21.65 -1.86 6.36
CA PHE A 31 20.64 -2.58 7.17
C PHE A 31 19.41 -3.04 6.37
N GLY A 32 19.44 -3.00 5.03
CA GLY A 32 18.36 -3.50 4.16
C GLY A 32 17.23 -2.53 3.88
N TYR A 33 17.28 -1.28 4.36
CA TYR A 33 16.24 -0.30 4.06
C TYR A 33 16.38 0.25 2.63
N LYS A 34 15.28 0.30 1.87
CA LYS A 34 15.26 0.86 0.50
C LYS A 34 15.51 2.39 0.46
N TYR A 35 15.04 3.11 1.43
CA TYR A 35 15.23 4.55 1.72
C TYR A 35 15.07 5.53 0.54
N ALA A 36 14.40 5.14 -0.55
CA ALA A 36 14.29 5.97 -1.76
C ALA A 36 13.50 7.27 -1.53
N MET A 37 12.40 7.21 -0.74
CA MET A 37 11.63 8.41 -0.40
C MET A 37 12.39 9.31 0.59
N VAL A 38 13.13 8.71 1.52
CA VAL A 38 13.97 9.46 2.47
C VAL A 38 15.07 10.20 1.72
N GLU A 39 15.75 9.55 0.78
CA GLU A 39 16.74 10.17 -0.09
C GLU A 39 16.16 11.35 -0.89
N GLN A 40 14.91 11.21 -1.38
CA GLN A 40 14.24 12.29 -2.09
C GLN A 40 13.98 13.52 -1.19
N GLU A 41 13.56 13.28 0.04
CA GLU A 41 13.30 14.38 0.98
C GLU A 41 14.59 15.01 1.50
N CYS A 42 15.62 14.21 1.74
CA CYS A 42 16.95 14.72 2.05
C CYS A 42 17.53 15.58 0.91
N ALA A 43 17.32 15.21 -0.35
CA ALA A 43 17.74 16.03 -1.49
C ALA A 43 16.98 17.37 -1.58
N ARG A 44 15.71 17.40 -1.16
CA ARG A 44 14.94 18.63 -1.05
C ARG A 44 15.48 19.53 0.08
N PHE A 45 15.87 18.91 1.20
CA PHE A 45 16.49 19.61 2.31
C PHE A 45 17.86 20.17 1.91
N ASP A 46 18.68 19.40 1.22
CA ASP A 46 19.97 19.84 0.69
C ASP A 46 19.84 21.10 -0.17
N LYS A 47 18.91 21.07 -1.12
CA LYS A 47 18.63 22.24 -1.94
C LYS A 47 18.17 23.44 -1.10
N TYR A 48 17.28 23.21 -0.11
CA TYR A 48 16.82 24.25 0.78
C TYR A 48 17.96 24.88 1.59
N ALA A 49 18.87 24.06 2.13
CA ALA A 49 20.05 24.54 2.85
C ALA A 49 21.02 25.32 1.93
N TYR A 50 21.16 24.91 0.68
CA TYR A 50 21.92 25.64 -0.32
C TYR A 50 21.29 27.02 -0.63
N ASP A 51 19.98 27.04 -0.85
CA ASP A 51 19.23 28.28 -1.15
C ASP A 51 19.22 29.27 0.03
N ASN A 52 19.48 28.80 1.27
CA ASN A 52 19.65 29.63 2.48
C ASN A 52 21.12 29.93 2.82
N ASP A 53 22.04 29.61 1.94
CA ASP A 53 23.48 29.88 2.07
C ASP A 53 24.11 29.31 3.35
N GLU A 54 23.69 28.12 3.78
CA GLU A 54 24.22 27.46 4.97
C GLU A 54 25.71 27.10 4.78
N LYS A 55 26.57 27.59 5.68
CA LYS A 55 28.03 27.44 5.61
C LYS A 55 28.61 26.54 6.69
N VAL A 56 27.88 26.25 7.74
CA VAL A 56 28.35 25.47 8.88
C VAL A 56 27.64 24.13 8.92
N ILE A 57 28.39 23.04 9.03
CA ILE A 57 27.80 21.71 9.20
C ILE A 57 27.18 21.59 10.59
N GLY A 58 25.92 21.22 10.61
CA GLY A 58 25.08 21.14 11.80
C GLY A 58 23.76 21.89 11.55
N ILE A 59 22.62 21.23 11.82
CA ILE A 59 21.32 21.84 11.61
C ILE A 59 21.03 22.78 12.77
N SER A 60 21.02 24.09 12.51
CA SER A 60 20.66 25.10 13.51
C SER A 60 19.19 24.98 13.92
N LYS A 61 18.81 25.52 15.07
CA LYS A 61 17.42 25.54 15.53
C LYS A 61 16.54 26.32 14.55
N GLU A 62 17.05 27.41 14.04
CA GLU A 62 16.38 28.32 13.10
C GLU A 62 16.09 27.60 11.78
N LEU A 63 17.10 26.96 11.19
CA LEU A 63 16.96 26.17 9.95
C LEU A 63 15.96 25.03 10.14
N ALA A 64 16.03 24.32 11.27
CA ALA A 64 15.09 23.23 11.59
C ALA A 64 13.64 23.74 11.73
N ILE A 65 13.41 24.86 12.42
CA ILE A 65 12.08 25.46 12.59
C ILE A 65 11.50 25.86 11.24
N GLN A 66 12.26 26.56 10.41
CA GLN A 66 11.84 27.02 9.09
C GLN A 66 11.52 25.83 8.16
N TRP A 67 12.41 24.83 8.09
CA TRP A 67 12.17 23.63 7.29
C TRP A 67 10.95 22.85 7.76
N CYS A 68 10.77 22.71 9.08
CA CYS A 68 9.67 21.95 9.69
C CYS A 68 8.35 22.75 9.76
N ALA A 69 8.32 24.02 9.37
CA ALA A 69 7.10 24.80 9.29
C ALA A 69 6.07 24.16 8.34
N LYS A 70 4.79 24.32 8.63
CA LYS A 70 3.71 23.82 7.76
C LYS A 70 3.73 24.53 6.41
N ARG A 71 3.77 23.78 5.33
CA ARG A 71 3.71 24.32 3.96
C ARG A 71 2.25 24.50 3.52
N PRO A 72 1.95 25.42 2.58
CA PRO A 72 0.64 25.53 1.97
C PRO A 72 0.20 24.16 1.39
N ASN A 73 -1.07 23.79 1.59
CA ASN A 73 -1.66 22.55 1.11
C ASN A 73 -0.98 21.23 1.60
N GLU A 74 -0.10 21.32 2.61
CA GLU A 74 0.54 20.15 3.21
C GLU A 74 -0.37 19.51 4.26
N SER A 75 -0.61 18.18 4.11
CA SER A 75 -1.33 17.43 5.15
C SER A 75 -0.48 17.27 6.42
N VAL A 76 -1.14 17.15 7.58
CA VAL A 76 -0.46 16.92 8.87
C VAL A 76 0.42 15.66 8.81
N LYS A 77 -0.03 14.61 8.13
CA LYS A 77 0.74 13.36 7.94
C LYS A 77 1.98 13.58 7.07
N THR A 78 1.86 14.33 5.99
CA THR A 78 2.99 14.65 5.10
C THR A 78 4.04 15.45 5.86
N ARG A 79 3.62 16.50 6.60
CA ARG A 79 4.50 17.28 7.46
C ARG A 79 5.21 16.39 8.48
N ARG A 80 4.46 15.56 9.19
CA ARG A 80 5.03 14.62 10.18
C ARG A 80 6.12 13.75 9.57
N ASN A 81 5.87 13.15 8.41
CA ASN A 81 6.85 12.31 7.73
C ASN A 81 8.11 13.09 7.36
N ARG A 82 7.96 14.31 6.84
CA ARG A 82 9.06 15.20 6.48
C ARG A 82 9.91 15.57 7.70
N VAL A 83 9.26 15.96 8.80
CA VAL A 83 9.93 16.27 10.07
C VAL A 83 10.65 15.03 10.63
N GLN A 84 10.03 13.85 10.55
CA GLN A 84 10.64 12.61 11.02
C GLN A 84 11.94 12.27 10.25
N ILE A 85 11.99 12.54 8.95
CA ILE A 85 13.18 12.33 8.13
C ILE A 85 14.31 13.26 8.57
N ILE A 86 14.03 14.57 8.72
CA ILE A 86 15.07 15.52 9.16
C ILE A 86 15.46 15.27 10.60
N ARG A 87 14.55 14.89 11.49
CA ARG A 87 14.90 14.43 12.84
C ARG A 87 15.92 13.29 12.82
N ALA A 88 15.72 12.30 11.96
CA ALA A 88 16.62 11.16 11.84
C ALA A 88 17.99 11.57 11.28
N PHE A 89 18.02 12.50 10.33
CA PHE A 89 19.27 13.05 9.78
C PHE A 89 20.00 13.94 10.80
N SER A 90 19.29 14.81 11.53
CA SER A 90 19.88 15.62 12.63
C SER A 90 20.50 14.73 13.71
N ALA A 91 19.78 13.67 14.13
CA ALA A 91 20.33 12.72 15.09
C ALA A 91 21.58 12.00 14.57
N TYR A 92 21.61 11.66 13.28
CA TYR A 92 22.79 11.08 12.64
C TYR A 92 23.97 12.07 12.67
N LEU A 93 23.75 13.35 12.33
CA LEU A 93 24.78 14.37 12.40
C LEU A 93 25.36 14.49 13.81
N CYS A 94 24.52 14.52 14.84
CA CYS A 94 24.97 14.53 16.24
C CYS A 94 25.84 13.29 16.54
N CYS A 95 25.45 12.10 16.09
CA CYS A 95 26.20 10.87 16.31
C CYS A 95 27.60 10.89 15.68
N ILE A 96 27.82 11.62 14.59
CA ILE A 96 29.11 11.74 13.92
C ILE A 96 29.87 13.03 14.28
N GLY A 97 29.47 13.70 15.37
CA GLY A 97 30.21 14.83 15.95
C GLY A 97 29.78 16.22 15.47
N TYR A 98 28.71 16.34 14.67
CA TYR A 98 28.18 17.64 14.25
C TYR A 98 26.95 18.04 15.09
N PRO A 99 27.07 18.99 16.03
CA PRO A 99 25.96 19.45 16.86
C PRO A 99 24.78 19.92 15.99
N SER A 100 23.61 19.34 16.19
CA SER A 100 22.44 19.65 15.39
C SER A 100 21.18 19.67 16.23
N HIS A 101 20.28 20.60 15.93
CA HIS A 101 18.96 20.61 16.55
C HIS A 101 18.11 19.45 16.05
N VAL A 102 17.60 18.64 16.97
CA VAL A 102 16.74 17.47 16.67
C VAL A 102 15.27 17.88 16.81
N PRO A 103 14.55 18.15 15.70
CA PRO A 103 13.19 18.69 15.77
C PRO A 103 12.20 17.70 16.39
N GLN A 104 11.19 18.22 17.09
CA GLN A 104 10.10 17.42 17.62
C GLN A 104 9.12 17.03 16.49
N ILE A 105 8.64 15.77 16.54
CA ILE A 105 7.68 15.27 15.57
C ILE A 105 6.29 15.82 15.90
N PRO A 106 5.60 16.51 14.95
CA PRO A 106 4.26 16.99 15.18
C PRO A 106 3.29 15.86 15.50
N HIS A 107 2.41 16.07 16.46
CA HIS A 107 1.29 15.16 16.72
C HIS A 107 0.37 15.13 15.49
N ALA A 108 0.09 13.91 14.98
CA ALA A 108 -0.84 13.69 13.89
C ALA A 108 -1.81 12.59 14.32
N LYS A 109 -3.02 12.96 14.71
CA LYS A 109 -4.11 11.98 14.87
C LYS A 109 -4.57 11.61 13.45
N SER A 110 -4.53 10.32 13.11
CA SER A 110 -5.14 9.84 11.88
C SER A 110 -6.63 9.57 12.17
N MET A 111 -7.50 10.40 11.67
CA MET A 111 -8.96 10.18 11.69
C MET A 111 -9.43 9.42 10.44
N PHE A 112 -8.48 8.78 9.73
CA PHE A 112 -8.82 8.08 8.51
C PHE A 112 -9.59 6.79 8.82
N ILE A 113 -10.84 6.74 8.35
CA ILE A 113 -11.68 5.54 8.32
C ILE A 113 -11.67 5.02 6.89
N PRO A 114 -11.26 3.76 6.65
CA PRO A 114 -11.31 3.19 5.30
C PRO A 114 -12.76 2.99 4.88
N TYR A 115 -13.00 3.09 3.56
CA TYR A 115 -14.27 2.68 2.99
C TYR A 115 -14.33 1.15 2.95
N ILE A 116 -15.44 0.58 3.45
CA ILE A 116 -15.69 -0.87 3.37
C ILE A 116 -16.84 -1.06 2.39
N PHE A 117 -16.53 -1.68 1.26
CA PHE A 117 -17.56 -2.01 0.25
C PHE A 117 -18.51 -3.05 0.82
N SER A 118 -19.82 -2.88 0.58
CA SER A 118 -20.80 -3.94 0.80
C SER A 118 -20.61 -5.06 -0.23
N LYS A 119 -21.19 -6.24 0.03
CA LYS A 119 -21.17 -7.36 -0.92
C LYS A 119 -21.82 -6.97 -2.25
N ASP A 120 -22.92 -6.22 -2.21
CA ASP A 120 -23.64 -5.68 -3.38
C ASP A 120 -22.76 -4.69 -4.19
N GLU A 121 -22.07 -3.78 -3.53
CA GLU A 121 -21.15 -2.85 -4.21
C GLU A 121 -19.99 -3.58 -4.88
N VAL A 122 -19.42 -4.61 -4.23
CA VAL A 122 -18.38 -5.45 -4.83
C VAL A 122 -18.90 -6.17 -6.07
N GLU A 123 -20.10 -6.73 -6.00
CA GLU A 123 -20.73 -7.40 -7.14
C GLU A 123 -20.98 -6.42 -8.30
N LYS A 124 -21.52 -5.24 -8.03
CA LYS A 124 -21.71 -4.18 -9.04
C LYS A 124 -20.39 -3.78 -9.71
N ILE A 125 -19.31 -3.64 -8.94
CA ILE A 125 -17.98 -3.36 -9.49
C ILE A 125 -17.52 -4.51 -10.40
N PHE A 126 -17.73 -5.76 -10.02
CA PHE A 126 -17.34 -6.92 -10.83
C PHE A 126 -18.19 -7.02 -12.10
N VAL A 127 -19.50 -6.82 -12.02
CA VAL A 127 -20.37 -6.75 -13.19
C VAL A 127 -19.92 -5.65 -14.13
N ALA A 128 -19.73 -4.43 -13.63
CA ALA A 128 -19.24 -3.31 -14.44
C ALA A 128 -17.88 -3.63 -15.11
N SER A 129 -17.00 -4.35 -14.42
CA SER A 129 -15.68 -4.73 -14.96
C SER A 129 -15.77 -5.66 -16.17
N ASN A 130 -16.79 -6.52 -16.26
CA ASN A 130 -16.98 -7.45 -17.38
C ASN A 130 -17.44 -6.73 -18.66
N PHE A 131 -18.08 -5.55 -18.52
CA PHE A 131 -18.55 -4.75 -19.65
C PHE A 131 -17.56 -3.71 -20.14
N LEU A 132 -16.37 -3.62 -19.54
CA LEU A 132 -15.35 -2.71 -20.00
C LEU A 132 -14.92 -3.00 -21.43
N ARG A 133 -14.75 -1.95 -22.22
CA ARG A 133 -14.24 -2.04 -23.59
C ARG A 133 -13.05 -1.08 -23.75
N PRO A 134 -12.04 -1.44 -24.56
CA PRO A 134 -10.97 -0.51 -24.90
C PRO A 134 -11.56 0.65 -25.69
N ALA A 135 -11.02 1.85 -25.48
CA ALA A 135 -11.35 2.97 -26.36
C ALA A 135 -10.64 2.77 -27.71
N GLU A 136 -11.28 3.17 -28.81
CA GLU A 136 -10.77 3.02 -30.18
C GLU A 136 -9.38 3.65 -30.36
N ASN A 137 -9.16 4.79 -29.72
CA ASN A 137 -7.89 5.51 -29.76
C ASN A 137 -6.82 4.94 -28.80
N ASN A 138 -7.11 3.89 -28.05
CA ASN A 138 -6.16 3.27 -27.12
C ASN A 138 -6.23 1.72 -27.13
N PRO A 139 -5.80 1.07 -28.22
CA PRO A 139 -5.82 -0.39 -28.35
C PRO A 139 -4.88 -1.07 -27.36
N ASN A 140 -3.88 -0.36 -26.83
CA ASN A 140 -2.96 -0.87 -25.80
C ASN A 140 -3.45 -0.68 -24.36
N SER A 141 -4.75 -0.51 -24.19
CA SER A 141 -5.36 -0.40 -22.86
C SER A 141 -5.25 -1.72 -22.08
N ALA A 142 -4.98 -1.61 -20.77
CA ALA A 142 -4.96 -2.78 -19.89
C ALA A 142 -6.37 -3.32 -19.54
N VAL A 143 -7.40 -2.89 -20.25
CA VAL A 143 -8.81 -3.15 -19.93
C VAL A 143 -9.12 -4.63 -19.71
N PHE A 144 -8.56 -5.51 -20.54
CA PHE A 144 -8.77 -6.96 -20.42
C PHE A 144 -8.19 -7.60 -19.16
N ALA A 145 -7.23 -6.93 -18.51
CA ALA A 145 -6.65 -7.40 -17.26
C ALA A 145 -7.43 -6.95 -16.01
N ILE A 146 -8.31 -5.95 -16.17
CA ILE A 146 -9.01 -5.30 -15.05
C ILE A 146 -9.97 -6.23 -14.31
N PRO A 147 -10.81 -7.06 -14.97
CA PRO A 147 -11.70 -7.97 -14.28
C PRO A 147 -10.97 -8.97 -13.37
N CYS A 148 -9.88 -9.54 -13.87
CA CYS A 148 -9.06 -10.46 -13.08
C CYS A 148 -8.31 -9.73 -11.95
N LEU A 149 -7.70 -8.57 -12.22
CA LEU A 149 -6.97 -7.81 -11.23
C LEU A 149 -7.85 -7.44 -10.02
N PHE A 150 -9.06 -6.95 -10.26
CA PHE A 150 -9.90 -6.48 -9.15
C PHE A 150 -10.49 -7.63 -8.34
N ARG A 151 -10.83 -8.76 -9.00
CA ARG A 151 -11.20 -9.97 -8.28
C ARG A 151 -10.04 -10.52 -7.45
N LEU A 152 -8.81 -10.48 -7.98
CA LEU A 152 -7.62 -10.86 -7.24
C LEU A 152 -7.40 -9.96 -6.02
N LEU A 153 -7.52 -8.63 -6.17
CA LEU A 153 -7.36 -7.69 -5.06
C LEU A 153 -8.39 -7.91 -3.95
N TYR A 154 -9.65 -8.13 -4.31
CA TYR A 154 -10.72 -8.41 -3.36
C TYR A 154 -10.61 -9.80 -2.76
N GLY A 155 -10.40 -10.84 -3.56
CA GLY A 155 -10.40 -12.23 -3.09
C GLY A 155 -9.17 -12.60 -2.26
N THR A 156 -8.09 -11.79 -2.31
CA THR A 156 -6.84 -12.07 -1.59
C THR A 156 -6.41 -10.95 -0.66
N GLY A 157 -6.96 -9.76 -0.78
CA GLY A 157 -6.53 -8.60 0.00
C GLY A 157 -5.06 -8.18 -0.21
N ILE A 158 -4.38 -8.64 -1.25
CA ILE A 158 -2.98 -8.24 -1.54
C ILE A 158 -2.89 -6.77 -1.92
N ARG A 159 -1.69 -6.19 -1.79
CA ARG A 159 -1.47 -4.80 -2.20
C ARG A 159 -1.45 -4.67 -3.71
N ILE A 160 -1.96 -3.55 -4.25
CA ILE A 160 -1.94 -3.31 -5.71
C ILE A 160 -0.54 -3.48 -6.33
N ASN A 161 0.50 -3.01 -5.66
CA ASN A 161 1.86 -3.17 -6.18
C ASN A 161 2.34 -4.63 -6.10
N GLU A 162 1.89 -5.43 -5.15
CA GLU A 162 2.17 -6.87 -5.10
C GLU A 162 1.53 -7.56 -6.31
N ALA A 163 0.25 -7.28 -6.60
CA ALA A 163 -0.45 -7.80 -7.77
C ALA A 163 0.23 -7.39 -9.09
N LEU A 164 0.55 -6.12 -9.28
CA LEU A 164 1.15 -5.62 -10.52
C LEU A 164 2.61 -6.10 -10.73
N HIS A 165 3.29 -6.56 -9.68
CA HIS A 165 4.63 -7.12 -9.77
C HIS A 165 4.64 -8.65 -9.83
N LEU A 166 3.48 -9.30 -9.76
CA LEU A 166 3.33 -10.74 -9.83
C LEU A 166 3.89 -11.29 -11.15
N LEU A 167 4.63 -12.39 -11.08
CA LEU A 167 5.15 -13.11 -12.24
C LEU A 167 4.28 -14.33 -12.53
N CYS A 168 4.21 -14.77 -13.77
CA CYS A 168 3.46 -15.97 -14.14
C CYS A 168 3.91 -17.20 -13.37
N LYS A 169 5.22 -17.38 -13.16
CA LYS A 169 5.80 -18.49 -12.39
C LYS A 169 5.44 -18.49 -10.89
N ASP A 170 4.97 -17.38 -10.38
CA ASP A 170 4.57 -17.23 -8.98
C ASP A 170 3.06 -17.45 -8.78
N VAL A 171 2.31 -17.76 -9.85
CA VAL A 171 0.89 -18.10 -9.84
C VAL A 171 0.73 -19.58 -10.13
N ASN A 172 0.41 -20.36 -9.10
CA ASN A 172 0.14 -21.78 -9.21
C ASN A 172 -1.38 -22.02 -9.16
N LEU A 173 -1.99 -22.15 -10.34
CA LEU A 173 -3.44 -22.37 -10.46
C LEU A 173 -3.83 -23.84 -10.21
N LYS A 174 -2.85 -24.76 -10.27
CA LYS A 174 -3.09 -26.18 -9.99
C LYS A 174 -3.30 -26.42 -8.50
N ASP A 175 -2.49 -25.75 -7.68
CA ASP A 175 -2.51 -25.89 -6.22
C ASP A 175 -3.13 -24.64 -5.54
N ASN A 176 -3.83 -23.81 -6.31
CA ASN A 176 -4.61 -22.67 -5.85
C ASN A 176 -3.85 -21.71 -4.90
N HIS A 177 -2.66 -21.29 -5.29
CA HIS A 177 -1.91 -20.32 -4.52
C HIS A 177 -1.05 -19.38 -5.38
N ILE A 178 -0.71 -18.24 -4.82
CA ILE A 178 0.27 -17.29 -5.38
C ILE A 178 1.40 -17.05 -4.39
N VAL A 179 2.61 -16.86 -4.91
CA VAL A 179 3.80 -16.55 -4.13
C VAL A 179 4.12 -15.06 -4.30
N LEU A 180 4.05 -14.31 -3.22
CA LEU A 180 4.39 -12.89 -3.21
C LEU A 180 5.82 -12.70 -2.74
N ARG A 181 6.69 -12.27 -3.67
CA ARG A 181 8.13 -12.09 -3.43
C ARG A 181 8.49 -10.65 -3.12
N ASP A 182 9.61 -10.46 -2.41
CA ASP A 182 10.22 -9.15 -2.10
C ASP A 182 9.21 -8.11 -1.62
N ASN A 183 8.36 -8.51 -0.68
CA ASN A 183 7.37 -7.63 -0.07
C ASN A 183 8.04 -6.41 0.58
N LYS A 184 7.24 -5.39 0.92
CA LYS A 184 7.69 -4.18 1.63
C LYS A 184 8.57 -4.50 2.86
N ASN A 185 8.44 -5.70 3.41
CA ASN A 185 9.15 -6.18 4.60
C ASN A 185 10.29 -7.16 4.28
N GLY A 186 10.60 -7.39 2.99
CA GLY A 186 11.66 -8.31 2.55
C GLY A 186 11.37 -9.79 2.79
N ARG A 187 10.11 -10.17 3.11
CA ARG A 187 9.69 -11.55 3.34
C ARG A 187 8.75 -12.01 2.25
N ASP A 188 9.00 -13.20 1.72
CA ASP A 188 8.09 -13.87 0.81
C ASP A 188 6.93 -14.48 1.60
N ARG A 189 5.74 -14.57 0.97
CA ARG A 189 4.60 -15.26 1.55
C ARG A 189 3.76 -15.94 0.48
N ILE A 190 3.16 -17.05 0.85
CA ILE A 190 2.17 -17.77 0.05
C ILE A 190 0.78 -17.25 0.41
N VAL A 191 -0.03 -17.01 -0.60
CA VAL A 191 -1.42 -16.54 -0.47
C VAL A 191 -2.31 -17.55 -1.21
N PRO A 192 -3.14 -18.32 -0.50
CA PRO A 192 -4.12 -19.20 -1.13
C PRO A 192 -5.18 -18.39 -1.87
N ILE A 193 -5.71 -18.96 -2.95
CA ILE A 193 -6.82 -18.41 -3.74
C ILE A 193 -7.95 -19.44 -3.80
N SER A 194 -9.19 -18.96 -3.95
CA SER A 194 -10.34 -19.86 -4.15
C SER A 194 -10.34 -20.46 -5.56
N ASP A 195 -11.02 -21.60 -5.73
CA ASP A 195 -11.21 -22.24 -7.05
C ASP A 195 -11.84 -21.27 -8.05
N SER A 196 -12.84 -20.48 -7.62
CA SER A 196 -13.49 -19.49 -8.47
C SER A 196 -12.53 -18.40 -8.93
N LEU A 197 -11.61 -17.96 -8.09
CA LEU A 197 -10.58 -16.99 -8.46
C LEU A 197 -9.52 -17.61 -9.38
N ALA A 198 -9.17 -18.87 -9.16
CA ALA A 198 -8.25 -19.61 -10.03
C ALA A 198 -8.79 -19.70 -11.46
N ILE A 199 -10.09 -19.99 -11.62
CA ILE A 199 -10.77 -20.01 -12.94
C ILE A 199 -10.64 -18.63 -13.62
N VAL A 200 -10.92 -17.56 -12.93
CA VAL A 200 -10.78 -16.18 -13.49
C VAL A 200 -9.33 -15.87 -13.89
N CYS A 201 -8.37 -16.32 -13.11
CA CYS A 201 -6.95 -16.17 -13.42
C CYS A 201 -6.55 -17.00 -14.66
N GLU A 202 -7.07 -18.22 -14.79
CA GLU A 202 -6.84 -19.07 -15.95
C GLU A 202 -7.41 -18.48 -17.23
N GLU A 203 -8.66 -18.00 -17.20
CA GLU A 203 -9.28 -17.29 -18.33
C GLU A 203 -8.45 -16.07 -18.76
N TYR A 204 -8.00 -15.27 -17.78
CA TYR A 204 -7.12 -14.15 -18.08
C TYR A 204 -5.81 -14.59 -18.73
N LEU A 205 -5.17 -15.67 -18.25
CA LEU A 205 -3.95 -16.21 -18.85
C LEU A 205 -4.18 -16.66 -20.30
N LYS A 206 -5.25 -17.38 -20.58
CA LYS A 206 -5.64 -17.81 -21.95
C LYS A 206 -5.81 -16.59 -22.87
N HIS A 207 -6.55 -15.58 -22.44
CA HIS A 207 -6.73 -14.36 -23.23
C HIS A 207 -5.46 -13.54 -23.44
N SER A 208 -4.51 -13.60 -22.54
CA SER A 208 -3.25 -12.85 -22.62
C SER A 208 -2.09 -13.60 -23.28
N GLU A 209 -2.26 -14.88 -23.58
CA GLU A 209 -1.20 -15.78 -24.05
C GLU A 209 -0.50 -15.26 -25.31
N GLN A 210 -1.26 -14.89 -26.34
CA GLN A 210 -0.72 -14.35 -27.59
C GLN A 210 0.17 -13.11 -27.36
N TYR A 211 -0.21 -12.24 -26.43
CA TYR A 211 0.57 -11.04 -26.10
C TYR A 211 1.84 -11.40 -25.32
N ARG A 212 1.80 -12.47 -24.50
CA ARG A 212 2.98 -12.96 -23.75
C ARG A 212 4.03 -13.53 -24.67
N ILE A 213 3.62 -14.40 -25.59
CA ILE A 213 4.50 -15.04 -26.56
C ILE A 213 5.18 -13.98 -27.42
N ASN A 214 4.40 -13.05 -27.99
CA ASN A 214 4.90 -12.02 -28.88
C ASN A 214 5.92 -11.07 -28.22
N TYR A 215 5.83 -10.86 -26.90
CA TYR A 215 6.67 -9.89 -26.20
C TYR A 215 7.55 -10.50 -25.09
N ASN A 216 7.57 -11.83 -24.96
CA ASN A 216 8.33 -12.57 -23.94
C ASN A 216 8.17 -11.98 -22.52
N SER A 217 6.93 -11.75 -22.11
CA SER A 217 6.63 -11.09 -20.83
C SER A 217 6.44 -12.08 -19.69
N GLU A 218 7.27 -11.98 -18.66
CA GLU A 218 7.16 -12.78 -17.44
C GLU A 218 6.09 -12.26 -16.45
N ARG A 219 5.60 -11.03 -16.66
CA ARG A 219 4.60 -10.41 -15.75
C ARG A 219 3.25 -11.08 -15.88
N PHE A 220 2.58 -11.31 -14.75
CA PHE A 220 1.22 -11.87 -14.78
C PHE A 220 0.24 -10.87 -15.41
N PHE A 221 0.23 -9.60 -14.97
CA PHE A 221 -0.60 -8.56 -15.56
C PHE A 221 0.15 -7.74 -16.60
N ILE A 222 -0.33 -7.78 -17.84
CA ILE A 222 0.27 -7.08 -18.98
C ILE A 222 -0.78 -6.30 -19.79
N LYS A 223 -0.31 -5.42 -20.65
CA LYS A 223 -1.07 -4.77 -21.72
C LYS A 223 -0.97 -5.56 -23.02
N PRO A 224 -1.82 -5.28 -24.06
CA PRO A 224 -1.71 -5.93 -25.37
C PRO A 224 -0.33 -5.81 -26.03
N ASN A 225 0.46 -4.79 -25.70
CA ASN A 225 1.83 -4.64 -26.16
C ASN A 225 2.88 -5.36 -25.27
N GLY A 226 2.47 -6.33 -24.46
CA GLY A 226 3.33 -7.11 -23.55
C GLY A 226 3.92 -6.33 -22.37
N LYS A 227 3.78 -5.00 -22.33
CA LYS A 227 4.34 -4.18 -21.24
C LYS A 227 3.47 -4.27 -19.99
N PRO A 228 4.07 -4.25 -18.79
CA PRO A 228 3.31 -4.13 -17.56
C PRO A 228 2.59 -2.77 -17.51
N PHE A 229 1.50 -2.70 -16.74
CA PHE A 229 0.85 -1.43 -16.45
C PHE A 229 1.03 -1.05 -14.97
N GLY A 230 1.06 0.26 -14.71
CA GLY A 230 1.32 0.77 -13.37
C GLY A 230 0.05 0.97 -12.55
N SER A 231 0.24 1.22 -11.27
CA SER A 231 -0.84 1.50 -10.31
C SER A 231 -1.70 2.71 -10.69
N GLU A 232 -1.14 3.69 -11.39
CA GLU A 232 -1.91 4.85 -11.89
C GLU A 232 -3.00 4.42 -12.88
N ALA A 233 -2.68 3.52 -13.83
CA ALA A 233 -3.65 2.99 -14.77
C ALA A 233 -4.73 2.16 -14.04
N ALA A 234 -4.34 1.30 -13.10
CA ALA A 234 -5.29 0.55 -12.26
C ALA A 234 -6.21 1.50 -11.49
N TYR A 235 -5.69 2.60 -10.95
CA TYR A 235 -6.46 3.60 -10.23
C TYR A 235 -7.46 4.34 -11.16
N LYS A 236 -7.08 4.68 -12.38
CA LYS A 236 -8.00 5.29 -13.38
C LYS A 236 -9.16 4.35 -13.69
N TRP A 237 -8.89 3.06 -13.91
CA TRP A 237 -9.93 2.05 -14.13
C TRP A 237 -10.81 1.86 -12.90
N PHE A 238 -10.24 1.82 -11.72
CA PHE A 238 -11.01 1.78 -10.49
C PHE A 238 -12.01 2.93 -10.38
N ARG A 239 -11.56 4.16 -10.68
CA ARG A 239 -12.42 5.35 -10.67
C ARG A 239 -13.59 5.23 -11.65
N LYS A 240 -13.32 4.70 -12.84
CA LYS A 240 -14.37 4.43 -13.83
C LYS A 240 -15.36 3.39 -13.29
N LEU A 241 -14.88 2.29 -12.75
CA LEU A 241 -15.71 1.20 -12.25
C LEU A 241 -16.61 1.61 -11.08
N ILE A 242 -16.12 2.36 -10.11
CA ILE A 242 -16.96 2.84 -9.00
C ILE A 242 -18.05 3.80 -9.49
N TYR A 243 -17.76 4.61 -10.52
CA TYR A 243 -18.76 5.45 -11.17
C TYR A 243 -19.85 4.62 -11.86
N GLU A 244 -19.45 3.65 -12.70
CA GLU A 244 -20.38 2.72 -13.38
C GLU A 244 -21.20 1.87 -12.40
N ALA A 245 -20.61 1.53 -11.24
CA ALA A 245 -21.30 0.83 -10.16
C ALA A 245 -22.24 1.72 -9.33
N GLY A 246 -22.33 3.02 -9.63
CA GLY A 246 -23.16 3.97 -8.90
C GLY A 246 -22.64 4.30 -7.49
N ILE A 247 -21.35 4.05 -7.22
CA ILE A 247 -20.74 4.29 -5.91
C ILE A 247 -20.25 5.73 -5.83
N SER A 248 -20.75 6.49 -4.85
CA SER A 248 -20.42 7.90 -4.69
C SER A 248 -18.94 8.14 -4.37
N TYR A 249 -18.35 9.11 -5.07
CA TYR A 249 -17.01 9.60 -4.78
C TYR A 249 -17.00 11.11 -4.57
N GLN A 250 -16.69 11.53 -3.36
CA GLN A 250 -16.78 12.93 -2.94
C GLN A 250 -15.44 13.70 -3.00
N GLY A 251 -14.41 13.13 -3.63
CA GLY A 251 -13.13 13.81 -3.78
C GLY A 251 -11.96 13.16 -3.02
N ARG A 252 -10.79 13.83 -3.04
CA ARG A 252 -9.58 13.32 -2.37
C ARG A 252 -9.80 13.22 -0.86
N GLY A 253 -9.57 12.03 -0.32
CA GLY A 253 -9.67 11.74 1.13
C GLY A 253 -11.08 11.40 1.61
N ILE A 254 -12.10 11.53 0.77
CA ILE A 254 -13.48 11.17 1.07
C ILE A 254 -13.96 10.19 -0.01
N GLY A 255 -14.48 9.04 0.41
CA GLY A 255 -14.96 7.99 -0.50
C GLY A 255 -13.93 6.90 -0.80
N PRO A 256 -14.33 5.92 -1.63
CA PRO A 256 -13.59 4.69 -1.85
C PRO A 256 -12.26 4.90 -2.58
N ARG A 257 -11.27 4.10 -2.21
CA ARG A 257 -9.94 4.03 -2.83
C ARG A 257 -9.64 2.59 -3.24
N LEU A 258 -8.75 2.42 -4.20
CA LEU A 258 -8.33 1.10 -4.66
C LEU A 258 -7.79 0.21 -3.52
N HIS A 259 -7.12 0.80 -2.52
CA HIS A 259 -6.62 0.06 -1.35
C HIS A 259 -7.74 -0.42 -0.41
N ASP A 260 -8.92 0.13 -0.54
CA ASP A 260 -10.06 -0.23 0.30
C ASP A 260 -10.63 -1.63 -0.04
N PHE A 261 -10.30 -2.22 -1.20
CA PHE A 261 -10.50 -3.64 -1.45
C PHE A 261 -9.81 -4.52 -0.41
N ARG A 262 -8.58 -4.16 -0.02
CA ARG A 262 -7.87 -4.89 1.03
C ARG A 262 -8.51 -4.70 2.41
N HIS A 263 -9.01 -3.50 2.70
CA HIS A 263 -9.74 -3.25 3.93
C HIS A 263 -11.04 -4.03 3.96
N THR A 264 -11.78 -4.04 2.84
CA THR A 264 -13.01 -4.80 2.66
C THR A 264 -12.77 -6.32 2.81
N PHE A 265 -11.76 -6.87 2.12
CA PHE A 265 -11.36 -8.26 2.29
C PHE A 265 -11.14 -8.61 3.76
N SER A 266 -10.40 -7.76 4.49
CA SER A 266 -10.08 -8.02 5.90
C SER A 266 -11.32 -8.06 6.78
N VAL A 267 -12.25 -7.11 6.58
CA VAL A 267 -13.51 -7.03 7.33
C VAL A 267 -14.44 -8.19 6.98
N HIS A 268 -14.61 -8.49 5.68
CA HIS A 268 -15.46 -9.60 5.23
C HIS A 268 -14.91 -10.96 5.69
N THR A 269 -13.59 -11.13 5.70
CA THR A 269 -12.94 -12.37 6.20
C THR A 269 -13.18 -12.54 7.70
N LEU A 270 -12.98 -11.49 8.50
CA LEU A 270 -13.27 -11.54 9.94
C LEU A 270 -14.75 -11.79 10.22
N ALA A 271 -15.64 -11.15 9.44
CA ALA A 271 -17.08 -11.39 9.56
C ALA A 271 -17.42 -12.86 9.27
N SER A 272 -16.89 -13.42 8.17
CA SER A 272 -17.10 -14.82 7.83
C SER A 272 -16.52 -15.78 8.87
N MET A 273 -15.34 -15.47 9.42
CA MET A 273 -14.76 -16.28 10.51
C MET A 273 -15.67 -16.28 11.74
N ALA A 274 -16.19 -15.11 12.12
CA ALA A 274 -17.10 -14.97 13.26
C ALA A 274 -18.46 -15.66 13.01
N GLU A 275 -19.01 -15.56 11.79
CA GLU A 275 -20.22 -16.28 11.37
C GLU A 275 -20.06 -17.81 11.50
N ASN A 276 -18.84 -18.32 11.28
CA ASN A 276 -18.48 -19.74 11.45
C ASN A 276 -18.05 -20.10 12.89
N GLY A 277 -18.29 -19.22 13.86
CA GLY A 277 -18.04 -19.48 15.29
C GLY A 277 -16.58 -19.29 15.73
N LEU A 278 -15.72 -18.70 14.89
CA LEU A 278 -14.35 -18.37 15.27
C LEU A 278 -14.31 -17.04 16.00
N ASP A 279 -13.58 -16.97 17.11
CA ASP A 279 -13.34 -15.72 17.82
C ASP A 279 -12.51 -14.74 16.96
N MET A 280 -12.95 -13.50 16.86
CA MET A 280 -12.29 -12.48 16.03
C MET A 280 -10.89 -12.14 16.51
N TYR A 281 -10.64 -12.16 17.82
CA TYR A 281 -9.31 -11.86 18.36
C TYR A 281 -8.32 -13.00 18.12
N TYR A 282 -8.76 -14.26 18.22
CA TYR A 282 -7.94 -15.41 17.83
C TYR A 282 -7.68 -15.48 16.32
N SER A 283 -8.58 -14.93 15.50
CA SER A 283 -8.43 -14.84 14.04
C SER A 283 -7.46 -13.74 13.60
N LEU A 284 -7.21 -12.72 14.43
CA LEU A 284 -6.34 -11.58 14.08
C LEU A 284 -4.90 -11.96 13.74
N PRO A 285 -4.18 -12.80 14.50
CA PRO A 285 -2.82 -13.23 14.14
C PRO A 285 -2.79 -13.93 12.78
N ILE A 286 -3.78 -14.77 12.48
CA ILE A 286 -3.90 -15.50 11.21
C ILE A 286 -4.08 -14.50 10.06
N LEU A 287 -5.03 -13.59 10.18
CA LEU A 287 -5.26 -12.55 9.19
C LEU A 287 -4.06 -11.60 9.05
N SER A 288 -3.39 -11.27 10.16
CA SER A 288 -2.18 -10.43 10.17
C SER A 288 -1.04 -11.08 9.38
N ALA A 289 -0.79 -12.39 9.61
CA ALA A 289 0.21 -13.16 8.89
C ALA A 289 -0.13 -13.27 7.41
N TYR A 290 -1.38 -13.61 7.08
CA TYR A 290 -1.88 -13.69 5.70
C TYR A 290 -1.68 -12.37 4.94
N LEU A 291 -2.05 -11.25 5.55
CA LEU A 291 -1.89 -9.92 4.97
C LEU A 291 -0.42 -9.46 4.91
N GLY A 292 0.50 -10.10 5.63
CA GLY A 292 1.90 -9.68 5.76
C GLY A 292 2.03 -8.35 6.48
N HIS A 293 1.32 -8.19 7.62
CA HIS A 293 1.50 -7.06 8.52
C HIS A 293 2.69 -7.31 9.45
N GLN A 294 3.43 -6.25 9.81
CA GLN A 294 4.56 -6.35 10.76
C GLN A 294 4.11 -6.49 12.21
N SER A 295 2.88 -6.09 12.51
CA SER A 295 2.31 -6.20 13.86
C SER A 295 0.81 -6.47 13.77
N VAL A 296 0.30 -7.21 14.74
CA VAL A 296 -1.15 -7.47 14.90
C VAL A 296 -1.92 -6.17 15.13
N ALA A 297 -1.34 -5.17 15.79
CA ALA A 297 -1.93 -3.84 15.96
C ALA A 297 -2.32 -3.16 14.64
N SER A 298 -1.64 -3.49 13.53
CA SER A 298 -2.03 -3.00 12.20
C SER A 298 -3.32 -3.65 11.69
N THR A 299 -3.72 -4.79 12.27
CA THR A 299 -4.90 -5.58 11.91
C THR A 299 -6.06 -5.33 12.87
N ASP A 300 -5.75 -4.96 14.12
CA ASP A 300 -6.72 -4.73 15.21
C ASP A 300 -7.88 -3.79 14.83
N LYS A 301 -7.60 -2.74 14.07
CA LYS A 301 -8.63 -1.84 13.54
C LYS A 301 -9.75 -2.55 12.77
N TYR A 302 -9.49 -3.73 12.22
CA TYR A 302 -10.49 -4.49 11.47
C TYR A 302 -11.52 -5.16 12.37
N VAL A 303 -11.18 -5.52 13.61
CA VAL A 303 -12.15 -6.01 14.59
C VAL A 303 -13.21 -4.96 14.84
N ARG A 304 -12.76 -3.72 15.12
CA ARG A 304 -13.68 -2.61 15.34
C ARG A 304 -14.56 -2.34 14.12
N LEU A 305 -13.97 -2.29 12.92
CA LEU A 305 -14.71 -2.07 11.68
C LEU A 305 -15.70 -3.20 11.40
N THR A 306 -15.32 -4.45 11.66
CA THR A 306 -16.23 -5.60 11.52
C THR A 306 -17.38 -5.48 12.49
N ALA A 307 -17.12 -5.12 13.73
CA ALA A 307 -18.13 -4.91 14.75
C ALA A 307 -19.12 -3.79 14.39
N GLU A 308 -18.60 -2.67 13.83
CA GLU A 308 -19.43 -1.54 13.39
C GLU A 308 -20.28 -1.89 12.14
N MET A 309 -19.75 -2.70 11.21
CA MET A 309 -20.44 -3.09 9.97
C MET A 309 -21.40 -4.26 10.13
N PHE A 310 -21.16 -5.13 11.09
CA PHE A 310 -21.92 -6.35 11.33
C PHE A 310 -22.34 -6.45 12.81
N PRO A 311 -23.31 -5.63 13.28
CA PRO A 311 -23.69 -5.60 14.70
C PRO A 311 -24.18 -6.95 15.26
N LEU A 312 -24.82 -7.78 14.43
CA LEU A 312 -25.29 -9.12 14.82
C LEU A 312 -24.14 -10.07 15.17
N ILE A 313 -22.94 -9.86 14.62
CA ILE A 313 -21.75 -10.62 14.99
C ILE A 313 -21.33 -10.29 16.41
N LEU A 314 -21.42 -9.02 16.83
CA LEU A 314 -21.16 -8.61 18.21
C LEU A 314 -22.10 -9.28 19.19
N GLN A 315 -23.40 -9.38 18.86
CA GLN A 315 -24.36 -10.07 19.73
C GLN A 315 -23.97 -11.54 19.91
N LYS A 316 -23.74 -12.27 18.82
CA LYS A 316 -23.29 -13.66 18.89
C LYS A 316 -21.95 -13.83 19.65
N THR A 317 -21.00 -12.93 19.43
CA THR A 317 -19.71 -12.97 20.15
C THR A 317 -19.90 -12.70 21.64
N ASN A 318 -20.78 -11.77 22.01
CA ASN A 318 -21.11 -11.49 23.40
C ASN A 318 -21.86 -12.66 24.08
N GLU A 319 -22.71 -13.37 23.34
CA GLU A 319 -23.39 -14.58 23.83
C GLU A 319 -22.40 -15.73 24.08
N LEU A 320 -21.44 -15.92 23.16
CA LEU A 320 -20.41 -16.96 23.26
C LEU A 320 -19.30 -16.61 24.26
N PHE A 321 -18.96 -15.34 24.37
CA PHE A 321 -17.85 -14.84 25.18
C PHE A 321 -18.25 -13.58 25.98
N PRO A 322 -19.12 -13.69 26.98
CA PRO A 322 -19.70 -12.54 27.69
C PRO A 322 -18.69 -11.65 28.42
N TYR A 323 -17.44 -12.12 28.59
CA TYR A 323 -16.38 -11.40 29.31
C TYR A 323 -15.44 -10.61 28.38
N LEU A 324 -15.53 -10.76 27.04
CA LEU A 324 -14.61 -10.10 26.10
C LEU A 324 -14.91 -8.60 25.92
N PHE A 325 -16.15 -8.19 26.10
CA PHE A 325 -16.55 -6.79 25.99
C PHE A 325 -17.23 -6.35 27.29
N PRO A 326 -16.48 -5.97 28.34
CA PRO A 326 -17.07 -5.44 29.56
C PRO A 326 -17.87 -4.17 29.22
N GLU A 327 -18.97 -3.94 29.94
CA GLU A 327 -19.97 -2.87 29.72
C GLU A 327 -19.44 -1.41 29.76
N ILE A 328 -18.14 -1.22 29.80
CA ILE A 328 -17.45 0.08 29.87
C ILE A 328 -17.69 0.96 28.63
N TYR A 329 -18.28 0.42 27.57
CA TYR A 329 -18.55 1.17 26.31
C TYR A 329 -19.98 1.71 26.17
N LYS A 330 -20.76 1.70 27.25
CA LYS A 330 -22.09 2.36 27.28
C LYS A 330 -22.03 3.75 27.93
N ARG A 331 -21.02 4.57 27.59
CA ARG A 331 -21.03 5.99 27.92
C ARG A 331 -20.69 6.84 26.69
#